data_4584f69c4315b7cca95796541aa955c8
#
_entry.id   4584f69c4315b7cca95796541aa955c8
#
_cell.length_a   1.000
_cell.length_b   1.000
_cell.length_c   1.000
_cell.angle_alpha   90.00
_cell.angle_beta   90.00
_cell.angle_gamma   90.00
#
_symmetry.space_group_name_H-M   'P 1'
#
loop_
_entity.id
_entity.type
_entity.pdbx_description
1 polymer ?
#
loop_
_entity_poly.entity_id
_entity_poly.type
_entity_poly.pdbx_seq_one_letter_code
_entity_poly.pdbx_strand_id
1 'polypeptide(L)'
;MSRILLIFLFLLTTAIPLFAQKKNSFDQVCERTSSITAYKDLPKAIRTADSLYMVAQEPTEKIRSLMLSSELYHHAGELKKAICYGENAHSLINQKSDPKWMANVSRLLAREYRQVGLNERARKYILKGLESSKQILSFHESNEASGLLNQEMAFYEMEQGNYSNAVQYIERSLEHFEKINSKNEDRTAAASYQVLGDVYFKLNNYTTSENYYRKAQELLKEGSCTLGLVYNGLGGIRLKQQNWKEAEFYLKKAEKIADTSRSLKLRKAVYSNINDYYEGTGDSFKASLYAVKYVKAYDSIAARNQGFVVNNKESLGNKNNKKSSSMNVAKNAAIIILSAAVIGLIIFFRTKQKKQHSKFRSIIREQLKMISSRNQPLKPSGHSEFSNIFVEEIDEKDSEADRKRNDSLMTSETESKLLELLEAFEKGALYNNKGMSLSFLAGELNTNTKYLSYVINQHKCTDFKTYINRLRINYIVDKLINDEKYRQYKISILADECGFSSHSKFAAVFKAVTDYSPSAYIKYLDSENQSDKNVHFREND
;
A
#
# COMPACT_ATOMS: atom_id res chain seq x y z
N MET A 1 34.03 49.72 15.93
CA MET A 1 32.74 49.02 15.65
C MET A 1 32.42 48.86 14.16
N SER A 2 32.83 49.77 13.26
CA SER A 2 32.46 49.68 11.82
C SER A 2 33.11 48.53 11.04
N ARG A 3 34.36 48.13 11.34
CA ARG A 3 35.04 47.01 10.61
C ARG A 3 34.47 45.63 10.96
N ILE A 4 34.00 45.39 12.15
CA ILE A 4 33.41 44.10 12.57
C ILE A 4 32.03 43.96 11.94
N LEU A 5 31.25 45.05 11.80
CA LEU A 5 29.96 45.03 11.14
C LEU A 5 30.07 44.74 9.63
N LEU A 6 31.11 45.28 8.97
CA LEU A 6 31.41 45.02 7.54
C LEU A 6 31.84 43.57 7.30
N ILE A 7 32.61 42.96 8.21
CA ILE A 7 33.00 41.54 8.10
C ILE A 7 31.77 40.63 8.32
N PHE A 8 30.87 40.99 9.23
CA PHE A 8 29.62 40.26 9.46
C PHE A 8 28.68 40.35 8.25
N LEU A 9 28.58 41.55 7.63
CA LEU A 9 27.79 41.74 6.42
C LEU A 9 28.37 40.97 5.23
N PHE A 10 29.68 40.92 5.08
CA PHE A 10 30.36 40.18 4.01
C PHE A 10 30.23 38.66 4.19
N LEU A 11 30.30 38.16 5.44
CA LEU A 11 30.04 36.76 5.77
C LEU A 11 28.58 36.36 5.51
N LEU A 12 27.62 37.27 5.78
CA LEU A 12 26.20 37.02 5.48
C LEU A 12 25.96 36.95 3.95
N THR A 13 26.59 37.84 3.15
CA THR A 13 26.40 37.85 1.71
C THR A 13 27.05 36.69 0.98
N THR A 14 28.10 36.08 1.54
CA THR A 14 28.74 34.88 0.97
C THR A 14 28.08 33.58 1.42
N ALA A 15 27.45 33.55 2.59
CA ALA A 15 26.78 32.37 3.10
C ALA A 15 25.45 32.08 2.35
N ILE A 16 24.69 33.13 2.00
CA ILE A 16 23.40 32.98 1.31
C ILE A 16 23.53 32.28 -0.07
N PRO A 17 24.50 32.65 -0.97
CA PRO A 17 24.64 31.95 -2.25
C PRO A 17 25.13 30.51 -2.12
N LEU A 18 25.95 30.20 -1.10
CA LEU A 18 26.41 28.82 -0.87
C LEU A 18 25.24 27.88 -0.46
N PHE A 19 24.35 28.36 0.40
CA PHE A 19 23.14 27.62 0.80
C PHE A 19 22.16 27.44 -0.37
N ALA A 20 21.96 28.47 -1.19
CA ALA A 20 21.12 28.42 -2.36
C ALA A 20 21.68 27.47 -3.43
N GLN A 21 22.99 27.45 -3.64
CA GLN A 21 23.67 26.58 -4.58
C GLN A 21 23.62 25.11 -4.12
N LYS A 22 23.75 24.83 -2.81
CA LYS A 22 23.63 23.49 -2.24
C LYS A 22 22.21 22.96 -2.35
N LYS A 23 21.20 23.80 -2.10
CA LYS A 23 19.78 23.45 -2.24
C LYS A 23 19.42 23.11 -3.69
N ASN A 24 19.87 23.92 -4.64
CA ASN A 24 19.66 23.65 -6.07
C ASN A 24 20.30 22.32 -6.50
N SER A 25 21.48 21.97 -5.96
CA SER A 25 22.14 20.70 -6.23
C SER A 25 21.32 19.50 -5.72
N PHE A 26 20.79 19.57 -4.49
CA PHE A 26 19.98 18.50 -3.91
C PHE A 26 18.69 18.28 -4.73
N ASP A 27 18.00 19.37 -5.03
CA ASP A 27 16.76 19.36 -5.81
C ASP A 27 16.98 18.79 -7.22
N GLN A 28 18.05 19.19 -7.89
CA GLN A 28 18.42 18.65 -9.21
C GLN A 28 18.73 17.15 -9.18
N VAL A 29 19.40 16.66 -8.12
CA VAL A 29 19.67 15.23 -7.97
C VAL A 29 18.39 14.46 -7.75
N CYS A 30 17.47 14.95 -6.90
CA CYS A 30 16.15 14.34 -6.70
C CYS A 30 15.38 14.24 -8.01
N GLU A 31 15.28 15.35 -8.76
CA GLU A 31 14.55 15.40 -10.02
C GLU A 31 15.18 14.49 -11.09
N ARG A 32 16.49 14.51 -11.23
CA ARG A 32 17.21 13.61 -12.16
C ARG A 32 17.01 12.15 -11.76
N THR A 33 16.99 11.85 -10.47
CA THR A 33 16.79 10.47 -9.98
C THR A 33 15.39 9.98 -10.29
N SER A 34 14.36 10.78 -10.07
CA SER A 34 12.97 10.42 -10.36
C SER A 34 12.67 10.34 -11.86
N SER A 35 13.19 11.30 -12.64
CA SER A 35 12.81 11.46 -14.05
C SER A 35 13.68 10.66 -15.04
N ILE A 36 14.94 10.40 -14.72
CA ILE A 36 15.90 9.76 -15.65
C ILE A 36 16.41 8.44 -15.07
N THR A 37 16.98 8.47 -13.85
CA THR A 37 17.66 7.30 -13.29
C THR A 37 16.68 6.18 -12.98
N ALA A 38 15.51 6.50 -12.47
CA ALA A 38 14.45 5.53 -12.16
C ALA A 38 14.03 4.68 -13.37
N TYR A 39 14.01 5.26 -14.56
CA TYR A 39 13.66 4.55 -15.79
C TYR A 39 14.81 3.71 -16.36
N LYS A 40 16.04 4.16 -16.20
CA LYS A 40 17.25 3.49 -16.74
C LYS A 40 17.76 2.39 -15.81
N ASP A 41 17.90 2.72 -14.53
CA ASP A 41 18.49 1.85 -13.50
C ASP A 41 17.79 2.10 -12.16
N LEU A 42 16.69 1.38 -11.93
CA LEU A 42 15.90 1.53 -10.70
C LEU A 42 16.68 1.19 -9.43
N PRO A 43 17.51 0.12 -9.36
CA PRO A 43 18.36 -0.13 -8.21
C PRO A 43 19.32 1.02 -7.89
N LYS A 44 19.92 1.63 -8.91
CA LYS A 44 20.78 2.81 -8.74
C LYS A 44 19.97 4.01 -8.23
N ALA A 45 18.76 4.23 -8.75
CA ALA A 45 17.89 5.30 -8.28
C ALA A 45 17.53 5.15 -6.79
N ILE A 46 17.22 3.92 -6.35
CA ILE A 46 16.94 3.62 -4.94
C ILE A 46 18.15 3.94 -4.07
N ARG A 47 19.34 3.43 -4.42
CA ARG A 47 20.58 3.76 -3.68
C ARG A 47 20.84 5.26 -3.63
N THR A 48 20.57 5.98 -4.71
CA THR A 48 20.71 7.45 -4.74
C THR A 48 19.73 8.13 -3.77
N ALA A 49 18.47 7.68 -3.70
CA ALA A 49 17.49 8.21 -2.76
C ALA A 49 17.88 7.96 -1.29
N ASP A 50 18.41 6.78 -0.99
CA ASP A 50 18.92 6.44 0.34
C ASP A 50 20.13 7.34 0.70
N SER A 51 21.06 7.53 -0.25
CA SER A 51 22.19 8.46 -0.07
C SER A 51 21.73 9.90 0.17
N LEU A 52 20.71 10.36 -0.56
CA LEU A 52 20.13 11.68 -0.37
C LEU A 52 19.53 11.86 1.04
N TYR A 53 18.87 10.84 1.56
CA TYR A 53 18.35 10.85 2.92
C TYR A 53 19.46 10.98 3.97
N MET A 54 20.58 10.28 3.75
CA MET A 54 21.72 10.30 4.69
C MET A 54 22.45 11.64 4.72
N VAL A 55 22.55 12.35 3.57
CA VAL A 55 23.21 13.64 3.48
C VAL A 55 22.28 14.82 3.76
N ALA A 56 20.97 14.60 3.83
CA ALA A 56 19.96 15.60 4.08
C ALA A 56 20.16 16.23 5.47
N GLN A 57 20.31 17.56 5.51
CA GLN A 57 20.48 18.32 6.75
C GLN A 57 19.16 18.92 7.21
N GLU A 58 18.34 19.37 6.27
CA GLU A 58 17.07 20.00 6.54
C GLU A 58 15.93 18.96 6.62
N PRO A 59 14.93 19.15 7.50
CA PRO A 59 13.76 18.28 7.57
C PRO A 59 13.02 18.15 6.22
N THR A 60 12.97 19.22 5.43
CA THR A 60 12.35 19.24 4.11
C THR A 60 13.10 18.39 3.10
N GLU A 61 14.43 18.35 3.14
CA GLU A 61 15.26 17.47 2.32
C GLU A 61 15.03 15.99 2.69
N LYS A 62 14.93 15.69 4.00
CA LYS A 62 14.59 14.33 4.48
C LYS A 62 13.23 13.87 4.00
N ILE A 63 12.19 14.73 4.14
CA ILE A 63 10.84 14.43 3.63
C ILE A 63 10.90 14.15 2.13
N ARG A 64 11.60 14.98 1.37
CA ARG A 64 11.72 14.83 -0.09
C ARG A 64 12.42 13.55 -0.49
N SER A 65 13.49 13.18 0.20
CA SER A 65 14.19 11.89 -0.04
C SER A 65 13.29 10.69 0.26
N LEU A 66 12.54 10.73 1.37
CA LEU A 66 11.59 9.66 1.72
C LEU A 66 10.45 9.57 0.71
N MET A 67 9.94 10.69 0.22
CA MET A 67 8.95 10.70 -0.86
C MET A 67 9.53 10.10 -2.15
N LEU A 68 10.76 10.46 -2.51
CA LEU A 68 11.46 9.88 -3.66
C LEU A 68 11.62 8.37 -3.49
N SER A 69 12.06 7.89 -2.33
CA SER A 69 12.15 6.45 -2.05
C SER A 69 10.79 5.77 -2.17
N SER A 70 9.73 6.38 -1.63
CA SER A 70 8.36 5.88 -1.77
C SER A 70 7.94 5.74 -3.24
N GLU A 71 8.20 6.74 -4.08
CA GLU A 71 7.90 6.70 -5.51
C GLU A 71 8.71 5.64 -6.26
N LEU A 72 9.99 5.49 -5.94
CA LEU A 72 10.84 4.47 -6.55
C LEU A 72 10.39 3.05 -6.19
N TYR A 73 10.02 2.81 -4.92
CA TYR A 73 9.45 1.53 -4.51
C TYR A 73 8.06 1.28 -5.09
N HIS A 74 7.26 2.32 -5.29
CA HIS A 74 6.02 2.22 -6.07
C HIS A 74 6.30 1.72 -7.50
N HIS A 75 7.29 2.32 -8.20
CA HIS A 75 7.69 1.87 -9.54
C HIS A 75 8.28 0.46 -9.55
N ALA A 76 8.93 0.05 -8.47
CA ALA A 76 9.37 -1.34 -8.28
C ALA A 76 8.19 -2.30 -8.07
N GLY A 77 7.00 -1.77 -7.73
CA GLY A 77 5.83 -2.54 -7.31
C GLY A 77 5.91 -3.07 -5.87
N GLU A 78 6.82 -2.53 -5.08
CA GLU A 78 7.05 -2.84 -3.67
C GLU A 78 6.18 -1.92 -2.80
N LEU A 79 4.83 -2.02 -2.96
CA LEU A 79 3.89 -1.08 -2.36
C LEU A 79 4.01 -0.99 -0.83
N LYS A 80 4.40 -2.08 -0.18
CA LYS A 80 4.64 -2.10 1.27
C LYS A 80 5.77 -1.16 1.67
N LYS A 81 6.89 -1.20 0.96
CA LYS A 81 8.01 -0.28 1.18
C LYS A 81 7.61 1.15 0.80
N ALA A 82 6.90 1.33 -0.30
CA ALA A 82 6.40 2.64 -0.71
C ALA A 82 5.58 3.31 0.39
N ILE A 83 4.63 2.58 1.01
CA ILE A 83 3.83 3.10 2.13
C ILE A 83 4.71 3.37 3.35
N CYS A 84 5.63 2.47 3.69
CA CYS A 84 6.53 2.65 4.83
C CYS A 84 7.32 3.97 4.72
N TYR A 85 7.92 4.23 3.56
CA TYR A 85 8.64 5.49 3.31
C TYR A 85 7.70 6.71 3.32
N GLY A 86 6.49 6.59 2.79
CA GLY A 86 5.47 7.64 2.84
C GLY A 86 5.05 7.96 4.27
N GLU A 87 4.81 6.96 5.11
CA GLU A 87 4.48 7.15 6.53
C GLU A 87 5.65 7.77 7.31
N ASN A 88 6.87 7.38 7.01
CA ASN A 88 8.06 8.02 7.59
C ASN A 88 8.14 9.50 7.20
N ALA A 89 7.88 9.85 5.94
CA ALA A 89 7.77 11.24 5.52
C ALA A 89 6.66 11.98 6.28
N HIS A 90 5.50 11.36 6.42
CA HIS A 90 4.37 11.93 7.14
C HIS A 90 4.69 12.19 8.63
N SER A 91 5.41 11.29 9.29
CA SER A 91 5.81 11.45 10.69
C SER A 91 6.73 12.65 10.93
N LEU A 92 7.60 12.96 9.96
CA LEU A 92 8.48 14.14 10.04
C LEU A 92 7.71 15.45 9.87
N ILE A 93 6.64 15.48 9.07
CA ILE A 93 5.83 16.69 8.87
C ILE A 93 5.05 17.05 10.13
N ASN A 94 4.55 16.08 10.88
CA ASN A 94 3.79 16.32 12.11
C ASN A 94 4.58 17.08 13.19
N GLN A 95 5.91 17.14 13.06
CA GLN A 95 6.79 17.92 13.96
C GLN A 95 6.90 19.41 13.58
N LYS A 96 6.66 19.75 12.31
CA LYS A 96 6.63 21.13 11.79
C LYS A 96 5.49 21.21 10.79
N SER A 97 4.41 21.90 11.14
CA SER A 97 3.24 22.07 10.26
C SER A 97 3.61 22.80 8.97
N ASP A 98 3.89 22.07 7.89
CA ASP A 98 4.15 22.61 6.57
C ASP A 98 3.04 22.13 5.61
N PRO A 99 2.11 23.01 5.20
CA PRO A 99 0.97 22.66 4.37
C PRO A 99 1.36 22.05 3.02
N LYS A 100 2.45 22.50 2.38
CA LYS A 100 2.92 22.00 1.09
C LYS A 100 3.33 20.53 1.20
N TRP A 101 4.19 20.23 2.18
CA TRP A 101 4.64 18.85 2.37
C TRP A 101 3.51 17.95 2.85
N MET A 102 2.61 18.47 3.69
CA MET A 102 1.42 17.73 4.11
C MET A 102 0.53 17.36 2.93
N ALA A 103 0.25 18.28 2.01
CA ALA A 103 -0.55 18.01 0.81
C ALA A 103 0.12 16.96 -0.08
N ASN A 104 1.42 17.11 -0.36
CA ASN A 104 2.16 16.21 -1.24
C ASN A 104 2.31 14.79 -0.69
N VAL A 105 2.66 14.65 0.59
CA VAL A 105 2.78 13.33 1.24
C VAL A 105 1.41 12.68 1.42
N SER A 106 0.37 13.47 1.71
CA SER A 106 -1.00 12.95 1.77
C SER A 106 -1.46 12.39 0.43
N ARG A 107 -1.17 13.08 -0.69
CA ARG A 107 -1.46 12.59 -2.03
C ARG A 107 -0.72 11.27 -2.32
N LEU A 108 0.57 11.22 -1.99
CA LEU A 108 1.38 10.02 -2.17
C LEU A 108 0.80 8.84 -1.38
N LEU A 109 0.53 9.01 -0.09
CA LEU A 109 -0.05 7.98 0.75
C LEU A 109 -1.47 7.58 0.31
N ALA A 110 -2.27 8.54 -0.14
CA ALA A 110 -3.60 8.26 -0.69
C ALA A 110 -3.52 7.29 -1.88
N ARG A 111 -2.63 7.56 -2.83
CA ARG A 111 -2.39 6.69 -3.98
C ARG A 111 -1.96 5.28 -3.54
N GLU A 112 -0.98 5.20 -2.64
CA GLU A 112 -0.44 3.92 -2.20
C GLU A 112 -1.50 3.10 -1.44
N TYR A 113 -2.24 3.72 -0.51
CA TYR A 113 -3.29 3.03 0.23
C TYR A 113 -4.44 2.57 -0.66
N ARG A 114 -4.82 3.37 -1.65
CA ARG A 114 -5.84 2.99 -2.63
C ARG A 114 -5.40 1.77 -3.44
N GLN A 115 -4.13 1.73 -3.88
CA GLN A 115 -3.62 0.60 -4.68
C GLN A 115 -3.58 -0.73 -3.91
N VAL A 116 -3.46 -0.70 -2.59
CA VAL A 116 -3.54 -1.89 -1.74
C VAL A 116 -4.96 -2.15 -1.22
N GLY A 117 -5.96 -1.41 -1.70
CA GLY A 117 -7.37 -1.60 -1.35
C GLY A 117 -7.79 -1.03 0.00
N LEU A 118 -6.93 -0.22 0.66
CA LEU A 118 -7.25 0.44 1.92
C LEU A 118 -7.96 1.79 1.67
N ASN A 119 -9.13 1.71 1.04
CA ASN A 119 -9.86 2.85 0.49
C ASN A 119 -10.22 3.91 1.53
N GLU A 120 -10.60 3.53 2.75
CA GLU A 120 -10.91 4.49 3.82
C GLU A 120 -9.69 5.31 4.25
N ARG A 121 -8.51 4.68 4.26
CA ARG A 121 -7.26 5.39 4.53
C ARG A 121 -6.89 6.32 3.39
N ALA A 122 -7.01 5.84 2.17
CA ALA A 122 -6.78 6.66 0.99
C ALA A 122 -7.66 7.91 1.04
N ARG A 123 -8.97 7.76 1.29
CA ARG A 123 -9.92 8.87 1.42
C ARG A 123 -9.52 9.85 2.52
N LYS A 124 -9.13 9.35 3.69
CA LYS A 124 -8.67 10.18 4.81
C LYS A 124 -7.48 11.04 4.42
N TYR A 125 -6.49 10.48 3.74
CA TYR A 125 -5.32 11.21 3.26
C TYR A 125 -5.68 12.19 2.15
N ILE A 126 -6.59 11.86 1.21
CA ILE A 126 -7.03 12.81 0.20
C ILE A 126 -7.66 14.04 0.85
N LEU A 127 -8.59 13.85 1.78
CA LEU A 127 -9.27 14.95 2.48
C LEU A 127 -8.28 15.81 3.27
N LYS A 128 -7.33 15.18 3.99
CA LYS A 128 -6.27 15.89 4.71
C LYS A 128 -5.38 16.70 3.75
N GLY A 129 -5.03 16.12 2.62
CA GLY A 129 -4.25 16.79 1.58
C GLY A 129 -4.99 18.00 0.99
N LEU A 130 -6.28 17.85 0.67
CA LEU A 130 -7.12 18.94 0.13
C LEU A 130 -7.29 20.10 1.14
N GLU A 131 -7.38 19.79 2.43
CA GLU A 131 -7.41 20.82 3.47
C GLU A 131 -6.07 21.56 3.54
N SER A 132 -4.97 20.83 3.50
CA SER A 132 -3.62 21.41 3.54
C SER A 132 -3.29 22.18 2.27
N SER A 133 -3.73 21.74 1.09
CA SER A 133 -3.44 22.43 -0.16
C SER A 133 -4.01 23.86 -0.19
N LYS A 134 -5.14 24.11 0.47
CA LYS A 134 -5.75 25.44 0.62
C LYS A 134 -4.91 26.41 1.48
N GLN A 135 -4.02 25.88 2.32
CA GLN A 135 -3.17 26.66 3.22
C GLN A 135 -1.80 26.97 2.59
N ILE A 136 -1.52 26.46 1.39
CA ILE A 136 -0.28 26.75 0.66
C ILE A 136 -0.32 28.18 0.14
N LEU A 137 0.67 28.98 0.52
CA LEU A 137 0.73 30.40 0.14
C LEU A 137 1.00 30.62 -1.36
N SER A 138 1.77 29.73 -1.98
CA SER A 138 2.06 29.79 -3.41
C SER A 138 0.82 29.40 -4.22
N PHE A 139 0.30 30.31 -5.02
CA PHE A 139 -0.87 30.09 -5.89
C PHE A 139 -0.65 28.90 -6.83
N HIS A 140 0.53 28.82 -7.44
CA HIS A 140 0.88 27.71 -8.33
C HIS A 140 0.88 26.37 -7.60
N GLU A 141 1.62 26.25 -6.48
CA GLU A 141 1.75 25.01 -5.73
C GLU A 141 0.42 24.56 -5.09
N SER A 142 -0.40 25.53 -4.65
CA SER A 142 -1.74 25.25 -4.10
C SER A 142 -2.66 24.63 -5.15
N ASN A 143 -2.69 25.20 -6.35
CA ASN A 143 -3.52 24.67 -7.44
C ASN A 143 -2.97 23.33 -7.96
N GLU A 144 -1.66 23.17 -8.12
CA GLU A 144 -1.05 21.90 -8.52
C GLU A 144 -1.41 20.78 -7.53
N ALA A 145 -1.20 21.02 -6.22
CA ALA A 145 -1.53 20.04 -5.19
C ALA A 145 -3.03 19.72 -5.15
N SER A 146 -3.89 20.75 -5.25
CA SER A 146 -5.35 20.58 -5.27
C SER A 146 -5.82 19.79 -6.51
N GLY A 147 -5.27 20.10 -7.68
CA GLY A 147 -5.56 19.38 -8.92
C GLY A 147 -5.22 17.90 -8.82
N LEU A 148 -3.99 17.57 -8.38
CA LEU A 148 -3.53 16.21 -8.21
C LEU A 148 -4.33 15.43 -7.14
N LEU A 149 -4.74 16.08 -6.04
CA LEU A 149 -5.56 15.46 -5.00
C LEU A 149 -7.00 15.20 -5.46
N ASN A 150 -7.57 16.09 -6.29
CA ASN A 150 -8.85 15.85 -6.94
C ASN A 150 -8.79 14.67 -7.92
N GLN A 151 -7.68 14.46 -8.64
CA GLN A 151 -7.48 13.24 -9.44
C GLN A 151 -7.50 11.97 -8.55
N GLU A 152 -6.82 11.99 -7.41
CA GLU A 152 -6.84 10.83 -6.49
C GLU A 152 -8.24 10.58 -5.91
N MET A 153 -9.02 11.65 -5.64
CA MET A 153 -10.42 11.50 -5.20
C MET A 153 -11.28 10.90 -6.33
N ALA A 154 -11.08 11.30 -7.56
CA ALA A 154 -11.79 10.71 -8.69
C ALA A 154 -11.47 9.22 -8.85
N PHE A 155 -10.21 8.82 -8.72
CA PHE A 155 -9.84 7.39 -8.72
C PHE A 155 -10.51 6.63 -7.57
N TYR A 156 -10.59 7.24 -6.37
CA TYR A 156 -11.31 6.66 -5.26
C TYR A 156 -12.79 6.45 -5.59
N GLU A 157 -13.47 7.47 -6.10
CA GLU A 157 -14.89 7.41 -6.47
C GLU A 157 -15.15 6.39 -7.59
N MET A 158 -14.25 6.29 -8.58
CA MET A 158 -14.32 5.26 -9.63
C MET A 158 -14.27 3.84 -9.06
N GLU A 159 -13.39 3.60 -8.09
CA GLU A 159 -13.24 2.29 -7.45
C GLU A 159 -14.45 1.94 -6.55
N GLN A 160 -15.17 2.97 -6.06
CA GLN A 160 -16.45 2.79 -5.35
C GLN A 160 -17.65 2.62 -6.32
N GLY A 161 -17.45 2.82 -7.64
CA GLY A 161 -18.52 2.80 -8.64
C GLY A 161 -19.29 4.11 -8.76
N ASN A 162 -18.86 5.17 -8.10
CA ASN A 162 -19.51 6.49 -8.07
C ASN A 162 -19.05 7.33 -9.27
N TYR A 163 -19.36 6.91 -10.47
CA TYR A 163 -18.81 7.52 -11.70
C TYR A 163 -19.19 9.00 -11.88
N SER A 164 -20.41 9.40 -11.48
CA SER A 164 -20.82 10.82 -11.54
C SER A 164 -19.97 11.71 -10.64
N ASN A 165 -19.64 11.25 -9.44
CA ASN A 165 -18.75 11.99 -8.54
C ASN A 165 -17.32 12.04 -9.12
N ALA A 166 -16.86 10.94 -9.72
CA ALA A 166 -15.55 10.88 -10.34
C ALA A 166 -15.39 11.95 -11.45
N VAL A 167 -16.42 12.14 -12.30
CA VAL A 167 -16.43 13.22 -13.31
C VAL A 167 -16.23 14.57 -12.64
N GLN A 168 -17.03 14.90 -11.61
CA GLN A 168 -16.94 16.20 -10.93
C GLN A 168 -15.54 16.46 -10.35
N TYR A 169 -14.91 15.44 -9.77
CA TYR A 169 -13.57 15.58 -9.21
C TYR A 169 -12.49 15.76 -10.29
N ILE A 170 -12.63 15.09 -11.44
CA ILE A 170 -11.69 15.30 -12.56
C ILE A 170 -11.88 16.68 -13.18
N GLU A 171 -13.11 17.16 -13.34
CA GLU A 171 -13.37 18.52 -13.82
C GLU A 171 -12.75 19.57 -12.89
N ARG A 172 -12.94 19.43 -11.56
CA ARG A 172 -12.24 20.30 -10.59
C ARG A 172 -10.72 20.21 -10.70
N SER A 173 -10.19 19.02 -10.96
CA SER A 173 -8.76 18.84 -11.18
C SER A 173 -8.27 19.62 -12.39
N LEU A 174 -8.99 19.56 -13.52
CA LEU A 174 -8.68 20.33 -14.73
C LEU A 174 -8.76 21.83 -14.48
N GLU A 175 -9.80 22.34 -13.80
CA GLU A 175 -9.92 23.75 -13.42
C GLU A 175 -8.71 24.25 -12.61
N HIS A 176 -8.16 23.42 -11.72
CA HIS A 176 -6.97 23.76 -10.97
C HIS A 176 -5.72 23.82 -11.86
N PHE A 177 -5.57 22.91 -12.82
CA PHE A 177 -4.43 22.91 -13.73
C PHE A 177 -4.51 24.09 -14.73
N GLU A 178 -5.68 24.41 -15.26
CA GLU A 178 -5.88 25.56 -16.14
C GLU A 178 -5.46 26.90 -15.52
N LYS A 179 -5.59 27.06 -14.20
CA LYS A 179 -5.18 28.26 -13.47
C LYS A 179 -3.68 28.49 -13.41
N ILE A 180 -2.86 27.46 -13.59
CA ILE A 180 -1.41 27.53 -13.35
C ILE A 180 -0.56 27.64 -14.62
N ASN A 181 -1.13 27.39 -15.80
CA ASN A 181 -0.53 27.54 -17.14
C ASN A 181 0.96 27.13 -17.22
N SER A 182 1.30 25.89 -16.84
CA SER A 182 2.69 25.42 -16.78
C SER A 182 3.01 24.42 -17.88
N LYS A 183 4.29 24.35 -18.33
CA LYS A 183 4.76 23.38 -19.34
C LYS A 183 4.57 21.91 -19.01
N ASN A 184 4.21 21.58 -17.76
CA ASN A 184 3.89 20.24 -17.31
C ASN A 184 2.38 19.91 -17.39
N GLU A 185 1.55 20.91 -17.75
CA GLU A 185 0.08 20.77 -17.85
C GLU A 185 -0.34 19.71 -18.83
N ASP A 186 0.32 19.62 -19.97
CA ASP A 186 -0.05 18.67 -21.02
C ASP A 186 -0.10 17.24 -20.50
N ARG A 187 0.82 16.85 -19.62
CA ARG A 187 0.86 15.49 -19.07
C ARG A 187 -0.20 15.25 -18.01
N THR A 188 -0.46 16.23 -17.13
CA THR A 188 -1.48 16.13 -16.07
C THR A 188 -2.88 16.27 -16.63
N ALA A 189 -3.08 17.17 -17.58
CA ALA A 189 -4.33 17.30 -18.33
C ALA A 189 -4.63 16.03 -19.15
N ALA A 190 -3.62 15.48 -19.84
CA ALA A 190 -3.77 14.23 -20.57
C ALA A 190 -4.18 13.05 -19.67
N ALA A 191 -3.61 12.97 -18.46
CA ALA A 191 -4.02 11.96 -17.49
C ALA A 191 -5.47 12.17 -17.03
N SER A 192 -5.89 13.41 -16.80
CA SER A 192 -7.28 13.73 -16.46
C SER A 192 -8.25 13.40 -17.59
N TYR A 193 -7.91 13.73 -18.83
CA TYR A 193 -8.73 13.35 -19.99
C TYR A 193 -8.79 11.84 -20.19
N GLN A 194 -7.70 11.12 -19.97
CA GLN A 194 -7.72 9.66 -20.01
C GLN A 194 -8.67 9.08 -18.95
N VAL A 195 -8.68 9.65 -17.72
CA VAL A 195 -9.60 9.22 -16.66
C VAL A 195 -11.05 9.54 -17.01
N LEU A 196 -11.35 10.74 -17.58
CA LEU A 196 -12.69 11.04 -18.09
C LEU A 196 -13.14 10.04 -19.16
N GLY A 197 -12.23 9.69 -20.06
CA GLY A 197 -12.47 8.63 -21.04
C GLY A 197 -12.88 7.32 -20.38
N ASP A 198 -12.15 6.87 -19.36
CA ASP A 198 -12.46 5.64 -18.60
C ASP A 198 -13.81 5.75 -17.89
N VAL A 199 -14.12 6.89 -17.26
CA VAL A 199 -15.39 7.09 -16.55
C VAL A 199 -16.58 7.08 -17.49
N TYR A 200 -16.51 7.81 -18.59
CA TYR A 200 -17.58 7.83 -19.59
C TYR A 200 -17.75 6.47 -20.30
N PHE A 201 -16.66 5.71 -20.47
CA PHE A 201 -16.73 4.33 -20.93
C PHE A 201 -17.56 3.46 -19.96
N LYS A 202 -17.32 3.60 -18.64
CA LYS A 202 -18.08 2.90 -17.60
C LYS A 202 -19.55 3.31 -17.54
N LEU A 203 -19.84 4.56 -17.90
CA LEU A 203 -21.21 5.09 -18.05
C LEU A 203 -21.86 4.70 -19.39
N ASN A 204 -21.19 3.88 -20.22
CA ASN A 204 -21.62 3.48 -21.56
C ASN A 204 -21.81 4.66 -22.54
N ASN A 205 -21.28 5.84 -22.24
CA ASN A 205 -21.25 6.98 -23.14
C ASN A 205 -19.98 6.95 -23.99
N TYR A 206 -19.98 6.08 -25.00
CA TYR A 206 -18.80 5.80 -25.82
C TYR A 206 -18.36 7.00 -26.67
N THR A 207 -19.29 7.83 -27.11
CA THR A 207 -18.98 9.05 -27.90
C THR A 207 -18.19 10.04 -27.06
N THR A 208 -18.66 10.38 -25.87
CA THR A 208 -17.98 11.28 -24.96
C THR A 208 -16.65 10.69 -24.49
N SER A 209 -16.62 9.39 -24.21
CA SER A 209 -15.42 8.65 -23.86
C SER A 209 -14.33 8.76 -24.92
N GLU A 210 -14.69 8.54 -26.20
CA GLU A 210 -13.77 8.67 -27.34
C GLU A 210 -13.21 10.08 -27.47
N ASN A 211 -14.06 11.11 -27.34
CA ASN A 211 -13.62 12.50 -27.41
C ASN A 211 -12.56 12.82 -26.36
N TYR A 212 -12.74 12.34 -25.12
CA TYR A 212 -11.74 12.56 -24.06
C TYR A 212 -10.47 11.74 -24.29
N TYR A 213 -10.55 10.51 -24.79
CA TYR A 213 -9.35 9.75 -25.13
C TYR A 213 -8.56 10.41 -26.27
N ARG A 214 -9.23 11.02 -27.27
CA ARG A 214 -8.56 11.76 -28.33
C ARG A 214 -7.87 13.02 -27.82
N LYS A 215 -8.53 13.81 -26.95
CA LYS A 215 -7.89 14.94 -26.27
C LYS A 215 -6.64 14.50 -25.49
N ALA A 216 -6.71 13.38 -24.77
CA ALA A 216 -5.55 12.84 -24.08
C ALA A 216 -4.44 12.42 -25.05
N GLN A 217 -4.79 11.80 -26.19
CA GLN A 217 -3.84 11.33 -27.20
C GLN A 217 -3.04 12.50 -27.80
N GLU A 218 -3.68 13.64 -28.08
CA GLU A 218 -3.04 14.84 -28.67
C GLU A 218 -1.92 15.41 -27.76
N LEU A 219 -2.08 15.30 -26.45
CA LEU A 219 -1.14 15.84 -25.46
C LEU A 219 -0.01 14.85 -25.07
N LEU A 220 -0.10 13.58 -25.48
CA LEU A 220 0.80 12.54 -25.01
C LEU A 220 1.91 12.22 -26.01
N LYS A 221 3.13 12.05 -25.47
CA LYS A 221 4.27 11.55 -26.25
C LYS A 221 4.21 10.04 -26.43
N GLU A 222 4.76 9.57 -27.55
CA GLU A 222 4.86 8.14 -27.86
C GLU A 222 5.52 7.34 -26.71
N GLY A 223 5.02 6.14 -26.48
CA GLY A 223 5.56 5.18 -25.50
C GLY A 223 5.17 5.42 -24.04
N SER A 224 4.39 6.46 -23.71
CA SER A 224 3.94 6.67 -22.33
C SER A 224 2.89 5.65 -21.90
N CYS A 225 2.92 5.23 -20.62
CA CYS A 225 1.90 4.31 -20.06
C CYS A 225 0.48 4.87 -20.21
N THR A 226 0.31 6.19 -20.08
CA THR A 226 -1.00 6.85 -20.24
C THR A 226 -1.50 6.72 -21.66
N LEU A 227 -0.62 6.85 -22.67
CA LEU A 227 -0.98 6.63 -24.07
C LEU A 227 -1.38 5.16 -24.32
N GLY A 228 -0.70 4.21 -23.64
CA GLY A 228 -1.10 2.80 -23.66
C GLY A 228 -2.52 2.58 -23.11
N LEU A 229 -2.90 3.27 -22.03
CA LEU A 229 -4.27 3.24 -21.49
C LEU A 229 -5.28 3.89 -22.43
N VAL A 230 -4.92 5.00 -23.09
CA VAL A 230 -5.76 5.66 -24.09
C VAL A 230 -6.03 4.72 -25.27
N TYR A 231 -5.00 4.09 -25.84
CA TYR A 231 -5.20 3.12 -26.94
C TYR A 231 -6.03 1.92 -26.49
N ASN A 232 -5.81 1.44 -25.26
CA ASN A 232 -6.62 0.37 -24.69
C ASN A 232 -8.09 0.77 -24.56
N GLY A 233 -8.37 2.00 -24.12
CA GLY A 233 -9.73 2.53 -24.01
C GLY A 233 -10.41 2.69 -25.38
N LEU A 234 -9.70 3.25 -26.38
CA LEU A 234 -10.20 3.34 -27.74
C LEU A 234 -10.48 1.95 -28.34
N GLY A 235 -9.57 1.00 -28.12
CA GLY A 235 -9.78 -0.40 -28.49
C GLY A 235 -11.01 -1.00 -27.82
N GLY A 236 -11.19 -0.74 -26.51
CA GLY A 236 -12.36 -1.18 -25.75
C GLY A 236 -13.69 -0.61 -26.31
N ILE A 237 -13.71 0.67 -26.75
CA ILE A 237 -14.88 1.25 -27.42
C ILE A 237 -15.19 0.49 -28.70
N ARG A 238 -14.18 0.22 -29.53
CA ARG A 238 -14.35 -0.52 -30.79
C ARG A 238 -14.81 -1.97 -30.57
N LEU A 239 -14.35 -2.62 -29.49
CA LEU A 239 -14.88 -3.94 -29.08
C LEU A 239 -16.38 -3.88 -28.79
N LYS A 240 -16.84 -2.87 -28.04
CA LYS A 240 -18.27 -2.67 -27.74
C LYS A 240 -19.11 -2.40 -29.00
N GLN A 241 -18.50 -1.77 -30.00
CA GLN A 241 -19.12 -1.49 -31.30
C GLN A 241 -18.97 -2.67 -32.29
N GLN A 242 -18.32 -3.77 -31.94
CA GLN A 242 -17.98 -4.91 -32.80
C GLN A 242 -17.17 -4.51 -34.06
N ASN A 243 -16.47 -3.37 -33.99
CA ASN A 243 -15.56 -2.95 -35.06
C ASN A 243 -14.18 -3.60 -34.84
N TRP A 244 -14.09 -4.88 -35.21
CA TRP A 244 -12.92 -5.71 -34.94
C TRP A 244 -11.63 -5.17 -35.57
N LYS A 245 -11.72 -4.59 -36.78
CA LYS A 245 -10.55 -4.03 -37.49
C LYS A 245 -9.92 -2.85 -36.73
N GLU A 246 -10.72 -1.90 -36.31
CA GLU A 246 -10.22 -0.76 -35.53
C GLU A 246 -9.83 -1.19 -34.12
N ALA A 247 -10.55 -2.12 -33.49
CA ALA A 247 -10.18 -2.68 -32.20
C ALA A 247 -8.77 -3.29 -32.25
N GLU A 248 -8.48 -4.12 -33.23
CA GLU A 248 -7.16 -4.71 -33.44
C GLU A 248 -6.06 -3.63 -33.56
N PHE A 249 -6.31 -2.61 -34.35
CA PHE A 249 -5.37 -1.50 -34.55
C PHE A 249 -4.98 -0.82 -33.25
N TYR A 250 -5.96 -0.43 -32.44
CA TYR A 250 -5.70 0.25 -31.18
C TYR A 250 -5.10 -0.70 -30.13
N LEU A 251 -5.59 -1.94 -30.04
CA LEU A 251 -5.10 -2.92 -29.07
C LEU A 251 -3.66 -3.33 -29.36
N LYS A 252 -3.24 -3.47 -30.62
CA LYS A 252 -1.82 -3.70 -30.97
C LYS A 252 -0.92 -2.55 -30.55
N LYS A 253 -1.37 -1.29 -30.69
CA LYS A 253 -0.63 -0.13 -30.20
C LYS A 253 -0.51 -0.14 -28.67
N ALA A 254 -1.60 -0.47 -27.98
CA ALA A 254 -1.60 -0.60 -26.53
C ALA A 254 -0.69 -1.74 -26.05
N GLU A 255 -0.71 -2.89 -26.72
CA GLU A 255 0.14 -4.04 -26.41
C GLU A 255 1.63 -3.71 -26.53
N LYS A 256 2.04 -3.07 -27.63
CA LYS A 256 3.43 -2.65 -27.82
C LYS A 256 3.95 -1.82 -26.64
N ILE A 257 3.11 -0.92 -26.10
CA ILE A 257 3.48 -0.12 -24.92
C ILE A 257 3.44 -0.98 -23.65
N ALA A 258 2.45 -1.84 -23.50
CA ALA A 258 2.30 -2.69 -22.33
C ALA A 258 3.46 -3.69 -22.19
N ASP A 259 3.93 -4.28 -23.26
CA ASP A 259 5.01 -5.26 -23.26
C ASP A 259 6.36 -4.65 -22.87
N THR A 260 6.62 -3.42 -23.30
CA THR A 260 7.84 -2.68 -22.93
C THR A 260 7.74 -1.99 -21.56
N SER A 261 6.52 -1.79 -21.05
CA SER A 261 6.26 -1.12 -19.78
C SER A 261 6.49 -2.05 -18.59
N ARG A 262 6.92 -1.47 -17.45
CA ARG A 262 6.91 -2.14 -16.14
C ARG A 262 5.54 -2.10 -15.45
N SER A 263 4.54 -1.40 -16.02
CA SER A 263 3.22 -1.22 -15.42
C SER A 263 2.36 -2.48 -15.53
N LEU A 264 2.25 -3.23 -14.45
CA LEU A 264 1.36 -4.39 -14.37
C LEU A 264 -0.12 -4.00 -14.57
N LYS A 265 -0.51 -2.79 -14.12
CA LYS A 265 -1.87 -2.27 -14.30
C LYS A 265 -2.20 -2.11 -15.79
N LEU A 266 -1.27 -1.54 -16.56
CA LEU A 266 -1.43 -1.40 -18.01
C LEU A 266 -1.51 -2.78 -18.68
N ARG A 267 -0.56 -3.68 -18.37
CA ARG A 267 -0.56 -5.05 -18.92
C ARG A 267 -1.87 -5.78 -18.66
N LYS A 268 -2.34 -5.74 -17.41
CA LYS A 268 -3.62 -6.35 -17.02
C LYS A 268 -4.77 -5.80 -17.88
N ALA A 269 -4.90 -4.47 -18.00
CA ALA A 269 -5.98 -3.83 -18.74
C ALA A 269 -5.92 -4.21 -20.24
N VAL A 270 -4.74 -4.16 -20.84
CA VAL A 270 -4.53 -4.43 -22.27
C VAL A 270 -4.78 -5.92 -22.58
N TYR A 271 -4.21 -6.83 -21.79
CA TYR A 271 -4.40 -8.26 -22.04
C TYR A 271 -5.85 -8.72 -21.85
N SER A 272 -6.60 -8.07 -20.93
CA SER A 272 -8.05 -8.29 -20.81
C SER A 272 -8.79 -7.96 -22.10
N ASN A 273 -8.57 -6.76 -22.65
CA ASN A 273 -9.25 -6.33 -23.86
C ASN A 273 -8.79 -7.12 -25.11
N ILE A 274 -7.54 -7.57 -25.16
CA ILE A 274 -7.07 -8.44 -26.26
C ILE A 274 -7.68 -9.82 -26.13
N ASN A 275 -7.86 -10.36 -24.92
CA ASN A 275 -8.62 -11.59 -24.71
C ASN A 275 -10.04 -11.45 -25.25
N ASP A 276 -10.76 -10.38 -24.86
CA ASP A 276 -12.13 -10.11 -25.32
C ASP A 276 -12.20 -9.97 -26.86
N TYR A 277 -11.16 -9.38 -27.48
CA TYR A 277 -11.04 -9.29 -28.93
C TYR A 277 -10.96 -10.68 -29.59
N TYR A 278 -10.08 -11.56 -29.11
CA TYR A 278 -9.92 -12.88 -29.68
C TYR A 278 -11.09 -13.80 -29.36
N GLU A 279 -11.76 -13.66 -28.24
CA GLU A 279 -13.05 -14.32 -27.96
C GLU A 279 -14.11 -13.88 -28.95
N GLY A 280 -14.24 -12.58 -29.20
CA GLY A 280 -15.23 -12.02 -30.13
C GLY A 280 -14.98 -12.36 -31.60
N THR A 281 -13.71 -12.59 -31.99
CA THR A 281 -13.33 -13.00 -33.37
C THR A 281 -13.23 -14.50 -33.54
N GLY A 282 -13.42 -15.31 -32.49
CA GLY A 282 -13.43 -16.77 -32.52
C GLY A 282 -12.05 -17.45 -32.51
N ASP A 283 -10.96 -16.72 -32.31
CA ASP A 283 -9.61 -17.29 -32.15
C ASP A 283 -9.38 -17.77 -30.71
N SER A 284 -9.96 -18.93 -30.38
CA SER A 284 -9.90 -19.49 -29.00
C SER A 284 -8.47 -19.78 -28.53
N PHE A 285 -7.53 -20.06 -29.43
CA PHE A 285 -6.14 -20.29 -29.05
C PHE A 285 -5.49 -19.00 -28.54
N LYS A 286 -5.61 -17.91 -29.29
CA LYS A 286 -5.06 -16.62 -28.83
C LYS A 286 -5.82 -16.07 -27.63
N ALA A 287 -7.14 -16.23 -27.55
CA ALA A 287 -7.91 -15.88 -26.38
C ALA A 287 -7.33 -16.57 -25.13
N SER A 288 -7.11 -17.88 -25.15
CA SER A 288 -6.50 -18.62 -24.04
C SER A 288 -5.09 -18.10 -23.68
N LEU A 289 -4.27 -17.76 -24.68
CA LEU A 289 -2.93 -17.20 -24.45
C LEU A 289 -3.00 -15.86 -23.71
N TYR A 290 -3.90 -14.96 -24.11
CA TYR A 290 -4.05 -13.65 -23.45
C TYR A 290 -4.76 -13.75 -22.10
N ALA A 291 -5.66 -14.71 -21.90
CA ALA A 291 -6.20 -15.05 -20.59
C ALA A 291 -5.07 -15.42 -19.60
N VAL A 292 -4.10 -16.26 -20.02
CA VAL A 292 -2.93 -16.61 -19.20
C VAL A 292 -2.05 -15.38 -18.90
N LYS A 293 -1.79 -14.53 -19.91
CA LYS A 293 -1.04 -13.27 -19.71
C LYS A 293 -1.76 -12.34 -18.71
N TYR A 294 -3.09 -12.22 -18.82
CA TYR A 294 -3.94 -11.45 -17.92
C TYR A 294 -3.85 -11.98 -16.48
N VAL A 295 -4.03 -13.30 -16.29
CA VAL A 295 -3.94 -13.95 -14.97
C VAL A 295 -2.55 -13.73 -14.36
N LYS A 296 -1.48 -13.92 -15.12
CA LYS A 296 -0.10 -13.63 -14.67
C LYS A 296 0.06 -12.19 -14.18
N ALA A 297 -0.47 -11.22 -14.92
CA ALA A 297 -0.41 -9.81 -14.52
C ALA A 297 -1.26 -9.56 -13.26
N TYR A 298 -2.44 -10.16 -13.17
CA TYR A 298 -3.33 -10.10 -12.01
C TYR A 298 -2.67 -10.70 -10.76
N ASP A 299 -2.14 -11.92 -10.84
CA ASP A 299 -1.46 -12.61 -9.74
C ASP A 299 -0.22 -11.85 -9.27
N SER A 300 0.53 -11.25 -10.21
CA SER A 300 1.66 -10.39 -9.87
C SER A 300 1.24 -9.15 -9.08
N ILE A 301 0.09 -8.55 -9.39
CA ILE A 301 -0.49 -7.44 -8.62
C ILE A 301 -0.94 -7.95 -7.25
N ALA A 302 -1.66 -9.06 -7.20
CA ALA A 302 -2.15 -9.67 -5.98
C ALA A 302 -0.99 -10.04 -5.03
N ALA A 303 0.04 -10.71 -5.53
CA ALA A 303 1.23 -11.07 -4.76
C ALA A 303 1.94 -9.85 -4.15
N ARG A 304 2.03 -8.74 -4.91
CA ARG A 304 2.58 -7.47 -4.41
C ARG A 304 1.73 -6.85 -3.30
N ASN A 305 0.41 -7.08 -3.33
CA ASN A 305 -0.55 -6.55 -2.35
C ASN A 305 -0.71 -7.45 -1.12
N GLN A 306 -0.42 -8.74 -1.22
CA GLN A 306 -0.63 -9.74 -0.15
C GLN A 306 0.11 -9.47 1.17
N GLY A 307 1.13 -8.65 1.18
CA GLY A 307 1.80 -8.25 2.42
C GLY A 307 1.05 -7.20 3.24
N PHE A 308 -0.11 -6.69 2.79
CA PHE A 308 -0.71 -5.46 3.32
C PHE A 308 -2.03 -5.62 4.08
N VAL A 309 -2.65 -6.80 4.08
CA VAL A 309 -3.85 -7.06 4.90
C VAL A 309 -3.44 -7.29 6.34
N VAL A 310 -2.76 -6.32 6.94
CA VAL A 310 -2.44 -6.41 8.37
C VAL A 310 -2.41 -5.05 9.02
N ASN A 311 -3.22 -4.95 10.06
CA ASN A 311 -3.01 -4.11 11.23
C ASN A 311 -3.00 -2.60 11.02
N ASN A 312 -4.17 -2.05 10.84
CA ASN A 312 -4.40 -0.72 11.43
C ASN A 312 -5.90 -0.47 11.60
N LYS A 313 -6.52 -1.21 12.52
CA LYS A 313 -7.63 -0.67 13.31
C LYS A 313 -7.03 0.13 14.46
N GLU A 314 -6.30 1.20 14.15
CA GLU A 314 -6.05 2.20 15.14
C GLU A 314 -7.16 3.24 15.13
N SER A 315 -7.90 3.17 16.22
CA SER A 315 -8.46 4.29 16.95
C SER A 315 -9.05 5.42 16.09
N LEU A 316 -10.25 5.21 15.62
CA LEU A 316 -11.20 6.33 15.57
C LEU A 316 -11.54 6.70 17.02
N GLY A 317 -10.60 7.42 17.62
CA GLY A 317 -10.80 8.08 18.88
C GLY A 317 -11.99 9.02 18.80
N ASN A 318 -12.94 8.65 19.59
CA ASN A 318 -14.01 9.44 20.09
C ASN A 318 -13.58 10.88 20.38
N LYS A 319 -14.16 11.87 19.67
CA LYS A 319 -14.32 13.22 20.20
C LYS A 319 -15.66 13.78 19.81
N ASN A 320 -16.49 13.78 20.86
CA ASN A 320 -17.72 14.51 21.02
C ASN A 320 -17.71 15.88 20.34
N ASN A 321 -18.79 16.22 19.64
CA ASN A 321 -19.31 17.56 19.81
C ASN A 321 -20.85 17.55 19.85
N LYS A 322 -21.30 17.99 21.00
CA LYS A 322 -22.66 18.35 21.36
C LYS A 322 -23.21 19.52 20.54
N LYS A 323 -24.43 19.45 20.18
CA LYS A 323 -25.55 20.38 20.44
C LYS A 323 -26.53 20.25 19.30
N SER A 324 -27.68 19.87 19.58
CA SER A 324 -28.86 20.30 20.27
C SER A 324 -29.98 20.66 19.30
N SER A 325 -31.05 19.89 19.46
CA SER A 325 -32.46 20.24 19.42
C SER A 325 -33.13 20.77 18.14
N SER A 326 -34.00 19.96 17.56
CA SER A 326 -35.43 20.33 17.49
C SER A 326 -36.23 19.03 17.39
N MET A 327 -37.00 18.87 18.39
CA MET A 327 -37.71 17.67 18.78
C MET A 327 -39.17 17.78 18.38
N ASN A 328 -39.74 16.67 17.92
CA ASN A 328 -41.16 16.28 18.08
C ASN A 328 -42.12 16.22 16.88
N VAL A 329 -41.63 16.18 15.63
CA VAL A 329 -42.54 15.78 14.52
C VAL A 329 -42.21 14.41 13.92
N ALA A 330 -41.09 13.82 14.32
CA ALA A 330 -40.56 12.58 13.72
C ALA A 330 -40.94 11.26 14.45
N LYS A 331 -41.69 11.30 15.57
CA LYS A 331 -41.89 10.09 16.37
C LYS A 331 -42.84 9.05 15.76
N ASN A 332 -43.80 9.44 14.96
CA ASN A 332 -44.75 8.48 14.37
C ASN A 332 -44.36 7.99 12.96
N ALA A 333 -43.54 8.73 12.21
CA ALA A 333 -42.94 8.21 10.97
C ALA A 333 -41.78 7.24 11.23
N ALA A 334 -41.12 7.37 12.38
CA ALA A 334 -39.97 6.53 12.76
C ALA A 334 -40.34 5.07 13.02
N ILE A 335 -41.56 4.78 13.49
CA ILE A 335 -41.98 3.41 13.84
C ILE A 335 -42.25 2.57 12.58
N ILE A 336 -42.79 3.17 11.53
CA ILE A 336 -43.03 2.47 10.25
C ILE A 336 -41.72 2.28 9.48
N ILE A 337 -40.80 3.24 9.57
CA ILE A 337 -39.44 3.12 8.97
C ILE A 337 -38.60 2.12 9.75
N LEU A 338 -38.77 2.01 11.09
CA LEU A 338 -38.03 1.06 11.91
C LEU A 338 -38.42 -0.40 11.62
N SER A 339 -39.68 -0.69 11.37
CA SER A 339 -40.13 -2.06 11.05
C SER A 339 -39.68 -2.50 9.67
N ALA A 340 -39.70 -1.63 8.66
CA ALA A 340 -39.13 -1.90 7.34
C ALA A 340 -37.59 -2.01 7.38
N ALA A 341 -36.92 -1.20 8.21
CA ALA A 341 -35.48 -1.27 8.42
C ALA A 341 -35.03 -2.57 9.11
N VAL A 342 -35.84 -3.09 10.07
CA VAL A 342 -35.53 -4.38 10.73
C VAL A 342 -35.61 -5.55 9.76
N ILE A 343 -36.59 -5.58 8.86
CA ILE A 343 -36.73 -6.61 7.83
C ILE A 343 -35.57 -6.47 6.80
N GLY A 344 -35.27 -5.25 6.39
CA GLY A 344 -34.11 -4.97 5.54
C GLY A 344 -32.77 -5.36 6.18
N LEU A 345 -32.61 -5.13 7.48
CA LEU A 345 -31.44 -5.53 8.26
C LEU A 345 -31.31 -7.06 8.35
N ILE A 346 -32.41 -7.80 8.53
CA ILE A 346 -32.37 -9.27 8.57
C ILE A 346 -31.96 -9.84 7.20
N ILE A 347 -32.48 -9.29 6.11
CA ILE A 347 -32.10 -9.69 4.75
C ILE A 347 -30.66 -9.27 4.46
N PHE A 348 -30.26 -8.08 4.87
CA PHE A 348 -28.90 -7.58 4.74
C PHE A 348 -27.89 -8.42 5.55
N PHE A 349 -28.24 -8.79 6.80
CA PHE A 349 -27.39 -9.65 7.62
C PHE A 349 -27.24 -11.06 7.02
N ARG A 350 -28.31 -11.65 6.49
CA ARG A 350 -28.24 -12.97 5.81
C ARG A 350 -27.44 -12.92 4.52
N THR A 351 -27.56 -11.87 3.73
CA THR A 351 -26.76 -11.69 2.50
C THR A 351 -25.30 -11.34 2.83
N LYS A 352 -25.08 -10.54 3.88
CA LYS A 352 -23.72 -10.21 4.37
C LYS A 352 -23.02 -11.44 4.96
N GLN A 353 -23.71 -12.29 5.71
CA GLN A 353 -23.15 -13.56 6.20
C GLN A 353 -22.75 -14.50 5.05
N LYS A 354 -23.59 -14.65 4.01
CA LYS A 354 -23.23 -15.44 2.83
C LYS A 354 -22.01 -14.86 2.09
N LYS A 355 -21.93 -13.53 1.97
CA LYS A 355 -20.78 -12.85 1.36
C LYS A 355 -19.50 -12.94 2.21
N GLN A 356 -19.61 -12.89 3.53
CA GLN A 356 -18.47 -13.09 4.44
C GLN A 356 -17.97 -14.54 4.41
N HIS A 357 -18.87 -15.52 4.35
CA HIS A 357 -18.51 -16.93 4.22
C HIS A 357 -17.76 -17.22 2.90
N SER A 358 -18.17 -16.60 1.80
CA SER A 358 -17.48 -16.80 0.51
C SER A 358 -16.10 -16.12 0.47
N LYS A 359 -15.96 -14.93 1.08
CA LYS A 359 -14.67 -14.24 1.20
C LYS A 359 -13.70 -14.97 2.14
N PHE A 360 -14.22 -15.52 3.25
CA PHE A 360 -13.41 -16.32 4.17
C PHE A 360 -12.90 -17.60 3.50
N ARG A 361 -13.75 -18.30 2.73
CA ARG A 361 -13.34 -19.48 1.94
C ARG A 361 -12.23 -19.17 0.93
N SER A 362 -12.28 -18.00 0.29
CA SER A 362 -11.23 -17.63 -0.66
C SER A 362 -9.89 -17.36 0.05
N ILE A 363 -9.92 -16.71 1.21
CA ILE A 363 -8.73 -16.39 2.00
C ILE A 363 -8.10 -17.67 2.59
N ILE A 364 -8.89 -18.58 3.12
CA ILE A 364 -8.37 -19.88 3.64
C ILE A 364 -7.84 -20.76 2.51
N ARG A 365 -8.52 -20.85 1.37
CA ARG A 365 -7.98 -21.59 0.21
C ARG A 365 -6.65 -21.03 -0.27
N GLU A 366 -6.49 -19.74 -0.21
CA GLU A 366 -5.28 -19.06 -0.62
C GLU A 366 -4.16 -19.27 0.39
N GLN A 367 -4.46 -19.23 1.69
CA GLN A 367 -3.53 -19.58 2.77
C GLN A 367 -3.14 -21.07 2.74
N LEU A 368 -4.09 -21.96 2.50
CA LEU A 368 -3.82 -23.40 2.33
C LEU A 368 -2.96 -23.69 1.10
N LYS A 369 -3.14 -22.98 0.00
CA LYS A 369 -2.25 -23.08 -1.17
C LYS A 369 -0.83 -22.61 -0.88
N MET A 370 -0.65 -21.56 -0.07
CA MET A 370 0.68 -21.09 0.35
C MET A 370 1.37 -22.08 1.31
N ILE A 371 0.62 -22.73 2.17
CA ILE A 371 1.13 -23.75 3.10
C ILE A 371 1.52 -25.03 2.34
N SER A 372 0.70 -25.44 1.36
CA SER A 372 0.99 -26.64 0.54
C SER A 372 2.21 -26.46 -0.37
N SER A 373 2.51 -25.26 -0.81
CA SER A 373 3.74 -24.95 -1.57
C SER A 373 4.99 -24.86 -0.69
N ARG A 374 4.85 -24.83 0.64
CA ARG A 374 5.94 -24.81 1.63
C ARG A 374 6.35 -26.20 2.13
N ASN A 375 5.53 -27.21 1.89
CA ASN A 375 5.74 -28.58 2.37
C ASN A 375 6.37 -29.46 1.27
N GLN A 376 7.65 -29.24 0.90
CA GLN A 376 8.53 -30.31 0.46
C GLN A 376 9.35 -30.80 1.64
N PRO A 377 9.44 -32.11 1.88
CA PRO A 377 10.02 -32.66 3.10
C PRO A 377 11.54 -32.62 3.05
N LEU A 378 12.15 -31.88 3.97
CA LEU A 378 13.55 -32.05 4.34
C LEU A 378 13.63 -32.91 5.60
N LYS A 379 14.41 -34.00 5.51
CA LYS A 379 14.65 -34.97 6.56
C LYS A 379 15.24 -34.34 7.83
N PRO A 380 14.95 -34.89 9.02
CA PRO A 380 15.46 -34.37 10.27
C PRO A 380 16.89 -34.84 10.54
N SER A 381 17.74 -33.95 10.97
CA SER A 381 19.01 -34.32 11.61
C SER A 381 19.31 -33.37 12.77
N GLY A 382 19.41 -33.98 13.96
CA GLY A 382 20.35 -33.58 14.98
C GLY A 382 19.85 -32.67 16.09
N HIS A 383 19.56 -33.27 17.21
CA HIS A 383 19.54 -32.66 18.55
C HIS A 383 20.84 -31.89 18.82
N SER A 384 20.76 -30.70 19.38
CA SER A 384 21.79 -30.21 20.29
C SER A 384 21.12 -29.54 21.48
N GLU A 385 21.44 -30.11 22.63
CA GLU A 385 21.18 -29.62 23.98
C GLU A 385 21.76 -28.23 24.19
N PHE A 386 20.98 -27.35 24.74
CA PHE A 386 21.50 -26.22 25.52
C PHE A 386 20.62 -26.06 26.77
N SER A 387 21.19 -26.48 27.90
CA SER A 387 20.65 -26.27 29.23
C SER A 387 21.10 -24.95 29.80
N ASN A 388 20.15 -24.33 30.48
CA ASN A 388 20.24 -23.49 31.68
C ASN A 388 21.32 -22.40 31.78
N ILE A 389 20.86 -21.14 31.78
CA ILE A 389 21.37 -20.13 32.71
C ILE A 389 20.24 -19.11 33.00
N PHE A 390 20.05 -18.85 34.27
CA PHE A 390 19.16 -17.87 34.89
C PHE A 390 19.44 -16.45 34.43
N VAL A 391 18.40 -15.61 34.31
CA VAL A 391 18.55 -14.17 34.19
C VAL A 391 17.56 -13.46 35.11
N GLU A 392 18.13 -12.66 35.98
CA GLU A 392 17.48 -11.62 36.78
C GLU A 392 16.99 -10.47 35.89
N GLU A 393 15.85 -9.91 36.27
CA GLU A 393 15.30 -8.67 35.71
C GLU A 393 16.24 -7.49 35.98
N ILE A 394 16.53 -6.71 34.96
CA ILE A 394 17.11 -5.37 35.11
C ILE A 394 16.24 -4.39 34.33
N ASP A 395 15.77 -3.38 35.09
CA ASP A 395 15.03 -2.21 34.65
C ASP A 395 15.76 -1.42 33.56
N GLU A 396 15.03 -1.05 32.51
CA GLU A 396 15.46 -0.04 31.54
C GLU A 396 15.22 1.36 32.10
N LYS A 397 16.28 2.06 32.42
CA LYS A 397 16.31 3.53 32.51
C LYS A 397 17.42 4.08 31.65
N ASP A 398 16.95 4.91 30.70
CA ASP A 398 17.58 6.10 30.13
C ASP A 398 19.07 6.11 29.78
N SER A 399 19.34 6.41 28.52
CA SER A 399 20.27 7.52 28.20
C SER A 399 20.04 8.03 26.75
N GLU A 400 19.44 9.21 26.67
CA GLU A 400 19.74 10.17 25.61
C GLU A 400 21.20 10.61 25.76
N ALA A 401 22.04 10.27 24.83
CA ALA A 401 23.19 11.04 24.33
C ALA A 401 24.04 10.15 23.43
N ASP A 402 23.90 10.33 22.12
CA ASP A 402 25.02 10.46 21.18
C ASP A 402 24.50 10.58 19.73
N ARG A 403 24.09 11.79 19.40
CA ARG A 403 24.03 12.22 18.01
C ARG A 403 25.40 12.77 17.62
N LYS A 404 26.20 11.97 16.95
CA LYS A 404 27.19 12.39 15.92
C LYS A 404 28.14 11.23 15.59
N ARG A 405 27.94 10.62 14.42
CA ARG A 405 29.02 10.33 13.46
C ARG A 405 28.43 9.57 12.29
N ASN A 406 28.61 10.15 11.10
CA ASN A 406 28.39 9.52 9.81
C ASN A 406 29.39 8.37 9.64
N ASP A 407 28.86 7.15 9.59
CA ASP A 407 29.43 6.03 8.82
C ASP A 407 28.25 5.14 8.45
N SER A 408 28.26 4.58 7.24
CA SER A 408 27.26 3.64 6.79
C SER A 408 27.06 2.60 7.88
N LEU A 409 25.87 2.56 8.48
CA LEU A 409 25.57 1.77 9.69
C LEU A 409 26.04 0.31 9.54
N MET A 410 26.19 -0.19 8.29
CA MET A 410 26.54 -1.56 7.99
C MET A 410 26.97 -1.69 6.51
N THR A 411 27.92 -2.59 6.20
CA THR A 411 28.24 -2.93 4.81
C THR A 411 27.10 -3.72 4.18
N SER A 412 26.92 -3.61 2.86
CA SER A 412 25.90 -4.36 2.11
C SER A 412 26.02 -5.88 2.30
N GLU A 413 27.23 -6.38 2.49
CA GLU A 413 27.51 -7.80 2.75
C GLU A 413 27.01 -8.22 4.13
N THR A 414 27.24 -7.40 5.16
CA THR A 414 26.73 -7.64 6.53
C THR A 414 25.22 -7.58 6.58
N GLU A 415 24.60 -6.65 5.85
CA GLU A 415 23.14 -6.53 5.75
C GLU A 415 22.53 -7.77 5.09
N SER A 416 23.09 -8.24 3.98
CA SER A 416 22.62 -9.44 3.29
C SER A 416 22.74 -10.68 4.17
N LYS A 417 23.87 -10.85 4.87
CA LYS A 417 24.08 -11.95 5.79
C LYS A 417 23.08 -11.92 6.97
N LEU A 418 22.81 -10.73 7.51
CA LEU A 418 21.84 -10.59 8.60
C LEU A 418 20.41 -10.88 8.14
N LEU A 419 20.09 -10.56 6.88
CA LEU A 419 18.81 -10.91 6.27
C LEU A 419 18.64 -12.43 6.13
N GLU A 420 19.66 -13.14 5.67
CA GLU A 420 19.65 -14.60 5.58
C GLU A 420 19.44 -15.24 6.96
N LEU A 421 20.13 -14.72 7.99
CA LEU A 421 19.96 -15.19 9.36
C LEU A 421 18.56 -14.91 9.90
N LEU A 422 17.95 -13.77 9.57
CA LEU A 422 16.56 -13.46 9.91
C LEU A 422 15.58 -14.37 9.17
N GLU A 423 15.84 -14.71 7.92
CA GLU A 423 15.00 -15.68 7.19
C GLU A 423 15.09 -17.10 7.81
N ALA A 424 16.27 -17.50 8.25
CA ALA A 424 16.45 -18.77 8.98
C ALA A 424 15.71 -18.74 10.34
N PHE A 425 15.79 -17.62 11.07
CA PHE A 425 15.04 -17.41 12.31
C PHE A 425 13.52 -17.48 12.09
N GLU A 426 12.99 -16.91 11.01
CA GLU A 426 11.56 -16.96 10.68
C GLU A 426 11.05 -18.37 10.38
N LYS A 427 11.93 -19.26 9.91
CA LYS A 427 11.60 -20.67 9.65
C LYS A 427 11.61 -21.52 10.91
N GLY A 428 12.26 -21.06 11.97
CA GLY A 428 12.32 -21.72 13.27
C GLY A 428 11.10 -21.44 14.14
N ALA A 429 11.22 -21.71 15.45
CA ALA A 429 10.20 -21.45 16.46
C ALA A 429 10.74 -20.63 17.65
N LEU A 430 11.96 -20.11 17.54
CA LEU A 430 12.64 -19.41 18.64
C LEU A 430 11.89 -18.15 19.07
N TYR A 431 11.15 -17.50 18.17
CA TYR A 431 10.33 -16.33 18.47
C TYR A 431 9.19 -16.60 19.47
N ASN A 432 8.86 -17.88 19.74
CA ASN A 432 7.88 -18.28 20.77
C ASN A 432 8.46 -18.25 22.18
N ASN A 433 9.76 -18.04 22.34
CA ASN A 433 10.36 -17.87 23.67
C ASN A 433 9.77 -16.62 24.37
N LYS A 434 9.26 -16.78 25.60
CA LYS A 434 8.69 -15.69 26.41
C LYS A 434 9.67 -14.57 26.68
N GLY A 435 10.96 -14.90 26.81
CA GLY A 435 12.06 -13.95 27.01
C GLY A 435 12.59 -13.28 25.74
N MET A 436 11.93 -13.43 24.61
CA MET A 436 12.37 -12.85 23.33
C MET A 436 12.45 -11.32 23.42
N SER A 437 13.65 -10.79 23.29
CA SER A 437 13.95 -9.37 23.26
C SER A 437 14.89 -9.05 22.09
N LEU A 438 14.99 -7.78 21.75
CA LEU A 438 15.91 -7.32 20.71
C LEU A 438 17.36 -7.70 21.01
N SER A 439 17.76 -7.55 22.29
CA SER A 439 19.10 -7.92 22.76
C SER A 439 19.33 -9.42 22.71
N PHE A 440 18.35 -10.22 23.10
CA PHE A 440 18.43 -11.68 23.01
C PHE A 440 18.62 -12.12 21.54
N LEU A 441 17.79 -11.63 20.63
CA LEU A 441 17.92 -12.02 19.22
C LEU A 441 19.20 -11.49 18.58
N ALA A 442 19.66 -10.31 18.96
CA ALA A 442 20.94 -9.79 18.49
C ALA A 442 22.12 -10.69 18.90
N GLY A 443 22.07 -11.22 20.14
CA GLY A 443 23.05 -12.21 20.60
C GLY A 443 23.00 -13.52 19.80
N GLU A 444 21.82 -14.07 19.59
CA GLU A 444 21.61 -15.30 18.79
C GLU A 444 22.11 -15.17 17.35
N LEU A 445 21.95 -13.99 16.76
CA LEU A 445 22.39 -13.73 15.38
C LEU A 445 23.81 -13.16 15.30
N ASN A 446 24.56 -13.15 16.40
CA ASN A 446 25.92 -12.61 16.49
C ASN A 446 26.04 -11.19 15.91
N THR A 447 25.08 -10.33 16.26
CA THR A 447 25.01 -8.94 15.82
C THR A 447 24.72 -8.01 17.01
N ASN A 448 24.71 -6.70 16.76
CA ASN A 448 24.26 -5.74 17.78
C ASN A 448 22.81 -5.32 17.58
N THR A 449 22.18 -4.82 18.64
CA THR A 449 20.77 -4.40 18.64
C THR A 449 20.50 -3.28 17.65
N LYS A 450 21.47 -2.42 17.37
CA LYS A 450 21.35 -1.28 16.45
C LYS A 450 21.24 -1.78 14.99
N TYR A 451 22.08 -2.72 14.59
CA TYR A 451 22.05 -3.34 13.27
C TYR A 451 20.78 -4.17 13.07
N LEU A 452 20.43 -4.97 14.07
CA LEU A 452 19.23 -5.80 14.00
C LEU A 452 17.96 -4.94 13.90
N SER A 453 17.86 -3.89 14.71
CA SER A 453 16.73 -2.95 14.66
C SER A 453 16.65 -2.24 13.32
N TYR A 454 17.79 -1.82 12.77
CA TYR A 454 17.86 -1.19 11.45
C TYR A 454 17.34 -2.14 10.36
N VAL A 455 17.85 -3.37 10.31
CA VAL A 455 17.46 -4.35 9.28
C VAL A 455 15.97 -4.71 9.40
N ILE A 456 15.44 -4.90 10.61
CA ILE A 456 14.02 -5.17 10.82
C ILE A 456 13.17 -3.98 10.36
N ASN A 457 13.51 -2.77 10.75
CA ASN A 457 12.78 -1.58 10.35
C ASN A 457 12.83 -1.37 8.83
N GLN A 458 13.98 -1.55 8.22
CA GLN A 458 14.19 -1.31 6.78
C GLN A 458 13.51 -2.36 5.90
N HIS A 459 13.69 -3.66 6.23
CA HIS A 459 13.24 -4.75 5.36
C HIS A 459 11.88 -5.35 5.76
N LYS A 460 11.50 -5.26 7.03
CA LYS A 460 10.20 -5.74 7.51
C LYS A 460 9.20 -4.59 7.76
N CYS A 461 9.64 -3.32 7.60
CA CYS A 461 8.84 -2.09 7.76
C CYS A 461 8.04 -2.06 9.07
N THR A 462 8.64 -2.50 10.17
CA THR A 462 7.98 -2.61 11.47
C THR A 462 9.00 -2.63 12.60
N ASP A 463 8.58 -2.26 13.81
CA ASP A 463 9.41 -2.40 15.01
C ASP A 463 9.57 -3.88 15.41
N PHE A 464 10.60 -4.16 16.22
CA PHE A 464 10.94 -5.51 16.67
C PHE A 464 9.76 -6.21 17.37
N LYS A 465 9.04 -5.51 18.24
CA LYS A 465 7.93 -6.09 19.01
C LYS A 465 6.77 -6.51 18.10
N THR A 466 6.43 -5.69 17.15
CA THR A 466 5.39 -5.98 16.16
C THR A 466 5.82 -7.11 15.23
N TYR A 467 7.10 -7.13 14.85
CA TYR A 467 7.69 -8.21 14.05
C TYR A 467 7.58 -9.56 14.75
N ILE A 468 8.05 -9.69 16.00
CA ILE A 468 7.96 -10.93 16.77
C ILE A 468 6.51 -11.34 17.02
N ASN A 469 5.65 -10.41 17.41
CA ASN A 469 4.23 -10.70 17.62
C ASN A 469 3.55 -11.28 16.37
N ARG A 470 3.89 -10.78 15.19
CA ARG A 470 3.36 -11.30 13.92
C ARG A 470 3.83 -12.73 13.65
N LEU A 471 5.10 -13.04 13.90
CA LEU A 471 5.64 -14.40 13.75
C LEU A 471 4.91 -15.39 14.69
N ARG A 472 4.69 -15.00 15.95
CA ARG A 472 3.98 -15.78 16.95
C ARG A 472 2.53 -16.08 16.54
N ILE A 473 1.82 -15.09 16.00
CA ILE A 473 0.45 -15.31 15.54
C ILE A 473 0.41 -16.19 14.29
N ASN A 474 1.33 -16.00 13.36
CA ASN A 474 1.40 -16.85 12.16
C ASN A 474 1.67 -18.31 12.54
N TYR A 475 2.53 -18.56 13.54
CA TYR A 475 2.80 -19.88 14.06
C TYR A 475 1.53 -20.55 14.61
N ILE A 476 0.78 -19.84 15.48
CA ILE A 476 -0.42 -20.46 16.08
C ILE A 476 -1.56 -20.62 15.07
N VAL A 477 -1.66 -19.71 14.08
CA VAL A 477 -2.61 -19.84 12.97
C VAL A 477 -2.31 -21.08 12.14
N ASP A 478 -1.04 -21.34 11.83
CA ASP A 478 -0.61 -22.57 11.15
C ASP A 478 -1.00 -23.84 11.93
N LYS A 479 -0.76 -23.84 13.24
CA LYS A 479 -1.18 -24.93 14.12
C LYS A 479 -2.69 -25.13 14.13
N LEU A 480 -3.47 -24.05 14.25
CA LEU A 480 -4.94 -24.13 14.24
C LEU A 480 -5.51 -24.67 12.92
N ILE A 481 -4.83 -24.39 11.80
CA ILE A 481 -5.24 -24.89 10.48
C ILE A 481 -4.90 -26.37 10.33
N ASN A 482 -3.67 -26.76 10.68
CA ASN A 482 -3.13 -28.09 10.35
C ASN A 482 -3.35 -29.16 11.43
N ASP A 483 -3.68 -28.78 12.67
CA ASP A 483 -3.91 -29.70 13.78
C ASP A 483 -5.21 -29.40 14.53
N GLU A 484 -6.21 -30.28 14.36
CA GLU A 484 -7.52 -30.15 15.02
C GLU A 484 -7.43 -30.14 16.55
N LYS A 485 -6.42 -30.72 17.15
CA LYS A 485 -6.22 -30.72 18.62
C LYS A 485 -5.99 -29.33 19.16
N TYR A 486 -5.31 -28.48 18.39
CA TYR A 486 -5.06 -27.09 18.77
C TYR A 486 -6.35 -26.25 18.88
N ARG A 487 -7.38 -26.61 18.14
CA ARG A 487 -8.69 -25.93 18.20
C ARG A 487 -9.46 -26.22 19.50
N GLN A 488 -9.10 -27.29 20.18
CA GLN A 488 -9.70 -27.69 21.45
C GLN A 488 -9.02 -27.05 22.67
N TYR A 489 -7.85 -26.44 22.49
CA TYR A 489 -7.13 -25.81 23.58
C TYR A 489 -7.79 -24.50 24.03
N LYS A 490 -7.70 -24.23 25.34
CA LYS A 490 -8.10 -22.93 25.88
C LYS A 490 -7.23 -21.83 25.27
N ILE A 491 -7.81 -20.66 25.05
CA ILE A 491 -7.08 -19.51 24.49
C ILE A 491 -5.84 -19.16 25.32
N SER A 492 -5.87 -19.38 26.63
CA SER A 492 -4.72 -19.19 27.52
C SER A 492 -3.56 -20.12 27.20
N ILE A 493 -3.85 -21.39 26.83
CA ILE A 493 -2.82 -22.38 26.45
C ILE A 493 -2.20 -21.98 25.11
N LEU A 494 -3.02 -21.59 24.13
CA LEU A 494 -2.53 -21.09 22.84
C LEU A 494 -1.65 -19.85 22.99
N ALA A 495 -2.04 -18.94 23.88
CA ALA A 495 -1.26 -17.75 24.19
C ALA A 495 0.11 -18.09 24.81
N ASP A 496 0.10 -19.08 25.72
CA ASP A 496 1.31 -19.51 26.42
C ASP A 496 2.30 -20.19 25.48
N GLU A 497 1.81 -21.05 24.59
CA GLU A 497 2.62 -21.77 23.61
C GLU A 497 3.31 -20.86 22.60
N CYS A 498 2.65 -19.80 22.17
CA CYS A 498 3.28 -18.83 21.27
C CYS A 498 3.97 -17.66 22.00
N GLY A 499 4.25 -17.83 23.29
CA GLY A 499 5.14 -16.95 24.07
C GLY A 499 4.53 -15.61 24.49
N PHE A 500 3.19 -15.48 24.55
CA PHE A 500 2.57 -14.28 25.11
C PHE A 500 2.45 -14.36 26.63
N SER A 501 2.71 -13.23 27.30
CA SER A 501 2.63 -13.13 28.77
C SER A 501 1.20 -13.11 29.31
N SER A 502 0.18 -12.86 28.46
CA SER A 502 -1.24 -12.90 28.85
C SER A 502 -2.15 -13.24 27.68
N HIS A 503 -3.26 -13.94 27.98
CA HIS A 503 -4.27 -14.28 27.00
C HIS A 503 -4.98 -13.05 26.39
N SER A 504 -5.12 -11.96 27.15
CA SER A 504 -5.74 -10.73 26.68
C SER A 504 -4.87 -10.04 25.61
N LYS A 505 -3.55 -9.99 25.85
CA LYS A 505 -2.59 -9.46 24.89
C LYS A 505 -2.52 -10.31 23.62
N PHE A 506 -2.51 -11.65 23.79
CA PHE A 506 -2.60 -12.58 22.67
C PHE A 506 -3.86 -12.34 21.85
N ALA A 507 -5.05 -12.29 22.47
CA ALA A 507 -6.33 -12.10 21.77
C ALA A 507 -6.39 -10.77 21.00
N ALA A 508 -5.84 -9.70 21.58
CA ALA A 508 -5.75 -8.40 20.92
C ALA A 508 -4.84 -8.44 19.69
N VAL A 509 -3.64 -9.02 19.84
CA VAL A 509 -2.68 -9.15 18.73
C VAL A 509 -3.19 -10.13 17.67
N PHE A 510 -3.78 -11.26 18.08
CA PHE A 510 -4.39 -12.22 17.16
C PHE A 510 -5.47 -11.56 16.32
N LYS A 511 -6.37 -10.80 16.94
CA LYS A 511 -7.41 -10.05 16.21
C LYS A 511 -6.81 -8.97 15.31
N ALA A 512 -5.74 -8.34 15.73
CA ALA A 512 -5.06 -7.34 14.93
C ALA A 512 -4.36 -7.95 13.69
N VAL A 513 -3.89 -9.19 13.76
CA VAL A 513 -3.21 -9.90 12.67
C VAL A 513 -4.19 -10.61 11.74
N THR A 514 -5.27 -11.20 12.28
CA THR A 514 -6.18 -12.06 11.54
C THR A 514 -7.56 -11.44 11.26
N ASP A 515 -7.83 -10.24 11.79
CA ASP A 515 -9.14 -9.57 11.81
C ASP A 515 -10.24 -10.28 12.63
N TYR A 516 -9.96 -11.46 13.18
CA TYR A 516 -10.90 -12.26 13.97
C TYR A 516 -10.38 -12.46 15.39
N SER A 517 -11.29 -12.57 16.37
CA SER A 517 -10.89 -13.07 17.68
C SER A 517 -10.48 -14.54 17.57
N PRO A 518 -9.57 -15.05 18.44
CA PRO A 518 -9.16 -16.45 18.41
C PRO A 518 -10.33 -17.42 18.44
N SER A 519 -11.33 -17.18 19.31
CA SER A 519 -12.53 -18.02 19.41
C SER A 519 -13.41 -17.98 18.15
N ALA A 520 -13.53 -16.81 17.50
CA ALA A 520 -14.25 -16.71 16.24
C ALA A 520 -13.50 -17.42 15.11
N TYR A 521 -12.20 -17.32 15.08
CA TYR A 521 -11.35 -17.97 14.08
C TYR A 521 -11.45 -19.50 14.18
N ILE A 522 -11.34 -20.06 15.40
CA ILE A 522 -11.50 -21.51 15.67
C ILE A 522 -12.90 -21.98 15.24
N LYS A 523 -13.96 -21.26 15.65
CA LYS A 523 -15.33 -21.61 15.29
C LYS A 523 -15.55 -21.65 13.76
N TYR A 524 -14.89 -20.78 13.01
CA TYR A 524 -14.94 -20.81 11.54
C TYR A 524 -14.23 -22.02 10.96
N LEU A 525 -13.05 -22.38 11.46
CA LEU A 525 -12.33 -23.59 11.03
C LEU A 525 -13.14 -24.86 11.28
N ASP A 526 -13.79 -24.95 12.44
CA ASP A 526 -14.64 -26.11 12.79
C ASP A 526 -15.88 -26.22 11.92
N SER A 527 -16.49 -25.07 11.54
CA SER A 527 -17.67 -25.05 10.67
C SER A 527 -17.35 -25.46 9.22
N GLU A 528 -16.13 -25.24 8.75
CA GLU A 528 -15.70 -25.71 7.42
C GLU A 528 -15.47 -27.21 7.38
N ASN A 529 -14.82 -27.78 8.41
CA ASN A 529 -14.61 -29.22 8.50
C ASN A 529 -15.93 -30.01 8.56
N GLN A 530 -16.99 -29.45 9.19
CA GLN A 530 -18.32 -30.06 9.18
C GLN A 530 -19.01 -29.97 7.80
N SER A 531 -18.75 -28.92 7.03
CA SER A 531 -19.30 -28.76 5.69
C SER A 531 -18.70 -29.75 4.69
N ASP A 532 -17.39 -29.98 4.78
CA ASP A 532 -16.68 -30.91 3.89
C ASP A 532 -17.01 -32.37 4.23
N LYS A 533 -17.21 -32.72 5.49
CA LYS A 533 -17.71 -34.06 5.89
C LYS A 533 -19.12 -34.34 5.39
N ASN A 534 -19.99 -33.31 5.35
CA ASN A 534 -21.37 -33.47 4.84
C ASN A 534 -21.46 -33.51 3.30
N VAL A 535 -20.47 -33.06 2.56
CA VAL A 535 -20.41 -33.17 1.09
C VAL A 535 -19.96 -34.58 0.69
N HIS A 536 -19.01 -35.18 1.39
CA HIS A 536 -18.57 -36.56 1.13
C HIS A 536 -19.60 -37.64 1.50
N PHE A 537 -20.56 -37.33 2.39
CA PHE A 537 -21.68 -38.27 2.70
C PHE A 537 -22.80 -38.21 1.67
N ARG A 538 -22.87 -37.20 0.80
CA ARG A 538 -23.89 -37.07 -0.25
C ARG A 538 -23.43 -37.55 -1.64
N GLU A 539 -22.17 -37.87 -1.82
CA GLU A 539 -21.65 -38.46 -3.05
C GLU A 539 -21.59 -40.01 -3.01
N ASN A 540 -21.96 -40.63 -1.87
CA ASN A 540 -21.95 -42.07 -1.69
C ASN A 540 -23.36 -42.67 -1.41
N ASP A 541 -24.43 -41.90 -1.58
CA ASP A 541 -25.82 -42.36 -1.68
C ASP A 541 -26.37 -42.04 -3.10
#